data_743ca4f718ec5a116d28188b0389d5c4
#
_entry.id   743ca4f718ec5a116d28188b0389d5c4
#
_cell.length_a   1.000
_cell.length_b   1.000
_cell.length_c   1.000
_cell.angle_alpha   90.00
_cell.angle_beta   90.00
_cell.angle_gamma   90.00
#
_symmetry.space_group_name_H-M   'P 1'
#
loop_
_entity.id
_entity.type
_entity.pdbx_description
1 polymer ?
#
loop_
_entity_poly.entity_id
_entity_poly.type
_entity_poly.pdbx_seq_one_letter_code
_entity_poly.pdbx_strand_id
1 'polypeptide(L)'
;GKRPDPAVIVRIVEMKNFSQSLESYCTALSSKTTSFKIKKDELLTPINLNAEVKKGDVIAKLASKNIVAPFSGKIGTRGISSTTLGINSTILTLDQIDRVLCDLQIPEVYAGVLKKGLKVSAKFSAYKDKEYFGVVQSVTSRIESSVRAILIRTIIKNENGEILPGSLLEVTVNYNADESLSIPDTSIMLEGNKAYVYKVSADNIANKTEISIGLRSKGNLQVLDGLEEGDIIVAEGLKKVRPRGKIKPINR
;
A
#
# COMPACT_ATOMS: atom_id res chain seq x y z
N GLY A 1 -49.16 -19.26 -22.75
CA GLY A 1 -48.71 -17.88 -22.51
C GLY A 1 -47.16 -17.81 -22.57
N LYS A 2 -46.63 -16.81 -23.28
CA LYS A 2 -45.21 -16.59 -23.36
C LYS A 2 -44.69 -16.25 -21.94
N ARG A 3 -43.69 -16.99 -21.46
CA ARG A 3 -43.09 -16.67 -20.16
C ARG A 3 -42.44 -15.28 -20.24
N PRO A 4 -42.56 -14.44 -19.20
CA PRO A 4 -41.91 -13.14 -19.21
C PRO A 4 -40.39 -13.29 -19.25
N ASP A 5 -39.71 -12.30 -19.87
CA ASP A 5 -38.26 -12.29 -19.92
C ASP A 5 -37.67 -12.18 -18.51
N PRO A 6 -36.64 -12.97 -18.17
CA PRO A 6 -36.09 -12.94 -16.83
C PRO A 6 -35.39 -11.61 -16.54
N ALA A 7 -35.65 -11.06 -15.34
CA ALA A 7 -34.98 -9.88 -14.84
C ALA A 7 -33.62 -10.30 -14.26
N VAL A 8 -32.54 -9.70 -14.76
CA VAL A 8 -31.17 -9.99 -14.35
C VAL A 8 -30.36 -8.70 -14.21
N ILE A 9 -29.40 -8.71 -13.30
CA ILE A 9 -28.52 -7.57 -13.10
C ILE A 9 -27.44 -7.58 -14.20
N VAL A 10 -27.29 -6.46 -14.86
CA VAL A 10 -26.25 -6.26 -15.88
C VAL A 10 -25.21 -5.24 -15.40
N ARG A 11 -24.01 -5.36 -15.93
CA ARG A 11 -22.88 -4.45 -15.66
C ARG A 11 -22.18 -4.12 -16.97
N ILE A 12 -21.59 -2.95 -17.00
CA ILE A 12 -20.71 -2.52 -18.08
C ILE A 12 -19.30 -3.02 -17.78
N VAL A 13 -18.64 -3.55 -18.78
CA VAL A 13 -17.22 -3.94 -18.70
C VAL A 13 -16.38 -2.67 -18.63
N GLU A 14 -15.66 -2.50 -17.54
CA GLU A 14 -14.85 -1.33 -17.24
C GLU A 14 -13.37 -1.71 -17.10
N MET A 15 -12.49 -0.74 -17.35
CA MET A 15 -11.07 -0.89 -17.01
C MET A 15 -10.88 -0.70 -15.51
N LYS A 16 -10.14 -1.62 -14.90
CA LYS A 16 -9.69 -1.52 -13.50
C LYS A 16 -8.23 -1.91 -13.38
N ASN A 17 -7.62 -1.45 -12.30
CA ASN A 17 -6.24 -1.78 -12.01
C ASN A 17 -6.17 -3.13 -11.29
N PHE A 18 -5.41 -4.05 -11.89
CA PHE A 18 -5.06 -5.34 -11.30
C PHE A 18 -3.58 -5.37 -10.99
N SER A 19 -3.24 -5.87 -9.83
CA SER A 19 -1.85 -6.07 -9.43
C SER A 19 -1.69 -7.36 -8.66
N GLN A 20 -0.49 -7.93 -8.71
CA GLN A 20 -0.07 -8.98 -7.81
C GLN A 20 0.51 -8.35 -6.55
N SER A 21 0.51 -9.07 -5.45
CA SER A 21 1.03 -8.58 -4.19
C SER A 21 1.84 -9.65 -3.48
N LEU A 22 2.78 -9.19 -2.67
CA LEU A 22 3.49 -10.00 -1.69
C LEU A 22 3.49 -9.29 -0.35
N GLU A 23 3.53 -10.05 0.72
CA GLU A 23 3.52 -9.54 2.08
C GLU A 23 4.85 -9.86 2.78
N SER A 24 5.30 -8.95 3.61
CA SER A 24 6.46 -9.11 4.45
C SER A 24 6.34 -8.22 5.68
N TYR A 25 7.21 -8.44 6.64
CA TYR A 25 7.25 -7.66 7.88
C TYR A 25 8.54 -6.87 7.95
N CYS A 26 8.47 -5.73 8.60
CA CYS A 26 9.64 -4.89 8.85
C CYS A 26 9.50 -4.11 10.16
N THR A 27 10.63 -3.61 10.63
CA THR A 27 10.67 -2.67 11.74
C THR A 27 10.78 -1.25 11.19
N ALA A 28 9.88 -0.37 11.61
CA ALA A 28 9.90 1.03 11.21
C ALA A 28 11.15 1.73 11.74
N LEU A 29 11.81 2.48 10.87
CA LEU A 29 13.00 3.27 11.17
C LEU A 29 12.71 4.76 10.92
N SER A 30 13.33 5.63 11.70
CA SER A 30 13.33 7.06 11.39
C SER A 30 13.97 7.32 10.04
N SER A 31 13.32 8.13 9.20
CA SER A 31 13.86 8.51 7.89
C SER A 31 15.02 9.49 8.00
N LYS A 32 14.96 10.38 8.99
CA LYS A 32 16.04 11.31 9.36
C LYS A 32 16.09 11.44 10.86
N THR A 33 17.28 11.33 11.41
CA THR A 33 17.58 11.59 12.81
C THR A 33 18.83 12.44 12.87
N THR A 34 18.81 13.47 13.71
CA THR A 34 20.01 14.21 14.07
C THR A 34 20.09 14.31 15.57
N SER A 35 21.30 14.52 16.09
CA SER A 35 21.56 14.65 17.51
C SER A 35 22.53 15.79 17.80
N PHE A 36 22.35 16.42 18.94
CA PHE A 36 23.17 17.51 19.42
C PHE A 36 23.61 17.20 20.84
N LYS A 37 24.91 17.27 21.10
CA LYS A 37 25.46 17.17 22.44
C LYS A 37 25.35 18.51 23.12
N ILE A 38 24.68 18.55 24.27
CA ILE A 38 24.44 19.77 25.04
C ILE A 38 25.01 19.60 26.44
N LYS A 39 25.78 20.57 26.89
CA LYS A 39 26.15 20.70 28.31
C LYS A 39 24.99 21.32 29.06
N LYS A 40 24.54 20.68 30.15
CA LYS A 40 23.36 21.12 30.92
C LYS A 40 23.56 22.50 31.54
N ASP A 41 24.77 22.88 31.90
CA ASP A 41 25.10 24.20 32.44
C ASP A 41 25.02 25.34 31.40
N GLU A 42 25.07 25.03 30.13
CA GLU A 42 24.89 26.00 29.05
C GLU A 42 23.40 26.21 28.66
N LEU A 43 22.51 25.34 29.12
CA LEU A 43 21.11 25.38 28.75
C LEU A 43 20.37 26.47 29.50
N LEU A 44 19.83 27.46 28.77
CA LEU A 44 19.12 28.61 29.38
C LEU A 44 17.67 28.28 29.73
N THR A 45 17.04 27.40 28.98
CA THR A 45 15.65 26.98 29.20
C THR A 45 15.53 25.47 29.12
N PRO A 46 14.60 24.84 29.86
CA PRO A 46 14.35 23.39 29.72
C PRO A 46 14.01 23.01 28.28
N ILE A 47 14.46 21.82 27.86
CA ILE A 47 14.11 21.24 26.57
C ILE A 47 12.66 20.76 26.64
N ASN A 48 11.86 21.11 25.64
CA ASN A 48 10.48 20.64 25.50
C ASN A 48 10.47 19.29 24.82
N LEU A 49 10.60 18.22 25.60
CA LEU A 49 10.58 16.84 25.11
C LEU A 49 9.26 16.50 24.45
N ASN A 50 9.32 15.70 23.40
CA ASN A 50 8.18 15.27 22.61
C ASN A 50 7.46 16.40 21.85
N ALA A 51 7.99 17.61 21.85
CA ALA A 51 7.44 18.69 21.05
C ALA A 51 7.66 18.44 19.55
N GLU A 52 6.63 18.73 18.77
CA GLU A 52 6.73 18.79 17.32
C GLU A 52 7.23 20.17 16.92
N VAL A 53 8.26 20.21 16.07
CA VAL A 53 8.89 21.45 15.60
C VAL A 53 8.96 21.46 14.09
N LYS A 54 9.01 22.67 13.54
CA LYS A 54 9.21 22.90 12.12
C LYS A 54 10.67 23.26 11.84
N LYS A 55 11.13 22.98 10.64
CA LYS A 55 12.45 23.46 10.18
C LYS A 55 12.60 24.95 10.47
N GLY A 56 13.70 25.32 11.12
CA GLY A 56 14.00 26.69 11.50
C GLY A 56 13.58 27.09 12.92
N ASP A 57 12.76 26.28 13.60
CA ASP A 57 12.40 26.54 14.99
C ASP A 57 13.62 26.37 15.92
N VAL A 58 13.68 27.21 16.96
CA VAL A 58 14.70 27.08 18.02
C VAL A 58 14.30 25.92 18.92
N ILE A 59 15.13 24.89 18.99
CA ILE A 59 14.89 23.69 19.79
C ILE A 59 15.65 23.66 21.10
N ALA A 60 16.72 24.42 21.21
CA ALA A 60 17.44 24.64 22.46
C ALA A 60 18.09 26.03 22.47
N LYS A 61 17.99 26.70 23.58
CA LYS A 61 18.68 28.00 23.83
C LYS A 61 19.86 27.77 24.76
N LEU A 62 21.07 27.97 24.23
CA LEU A 62 22.31 27.84 24.97
C LEU A 62 22.89 29.22 25.25
N ALA A 63 23.75 29.34 26.25
CA ALA A 63 24.43 30.59 26.57
C ALA A 63 25.28 31.12 25.39
N SER A 64 25.86 30.23 24.60
CA SER A 64 26.72 30.57 23.47
C SER A 64 25.98 30.70 22.13
N LYS A 65 24.86 29.97 21.95
CA LYS A 65 24.13 29.92 20.67
C LYS A 65 22.73 29.28 20.85
N ASN A 66 21.89 29.45 19.85
CA ASN A 66 20.66 28.70 19.71
C ASN A 66 20.89 27.47 18.80
N ILE A 67 20.26 26.37 19.14
CA ILE A 67 20.16 25.21 18.25
C ILE A 67 18.84 25.30 17.51
N VAL A 68 18.91 25.25 16.17
CA VAL A 68 17.76 25.39 15.28
C VAL A 68 17.48 24.07 14.61
N ALA A 69 16.20 23.71 14.45
CA ALA A 69 15.78 22.49 13.79
C ALA A 69 16.19 22.49 12.31
N PRO A 70 17.05 21.56 11.86
CA PRO A 70 17.44 21.46 10.46
C PRO A 70 16.34 20.86 9.56
N PHE A 71 15.35 20.23 10.15
CA PHE A 71 14.16 19.70 9.49
C PHE A 71 13.01 19.60 10.50
N SER A 72 11.80 19.46 10.01
CA SER A 72 10.60 19.27 10.85
C SER A 72 10.60 17.89 11.48
N GLY A 73 10.27 17.81 12.76
CA GLY A 73 10.29 16.53 13.47
C GLY A 73 9.89 16.66 14.93
N LYS A 74 10.24 15.65 15.70
CA LYS A 74 9.92 15.54 17.12
C LYS A 74 11.18 15.53 17.97
N ILE A 75 11.18 16.29 19.04
CA ILE A 75 12.29 16.41 19.97
C ILE A 75 12.29 15.24 20.96
N GLY A 76 13.46 14.63 21.11
CA GLY A 76 13.70 13.63 22.13
C GLY A 76 15.07 13.83 22.81
N THR A 77 15.34 12.98 23.77
CA THR A 77 16.67 12.89 24.38
C THR A 77 17.13 11.45 24.40
N ARG A 78 18.42 11.26 24.28
CA ARG A 78 19.05 9.96 24.47
C ARG A 78 19.79 9.96 25.80
N GLY A 79 19.49 8.97 26.66
CA GLY A 79 20.28 8.72 27.86
C GLY A 79 21.67 8.22 27.47
N ILE A 80 22.70 8.85 28.02
CA ILE A 80 24.08 8.47 27.79
C ILE A 80 24.73 8.17 29.14
N SER A 81 25.54 7.09 29.17
CA SER A 81 26.30 6.79 30.38
C SER A 81 27.25 7.95 30.71
N SER A 82 27.31 8.32 31.96
CA SER A 82 28.15 9.40 32.50
C SER A 82 29.65 9.24 32.18
N THR A 83 30.09 8.03 31.83
CA THR A 83 31.47 7.71 31.47
C THR A 83 31.88 8.14 30.08
N THR A 84 30.91 8.30 29.16
CA THR A 84 31.17 8.64 27.76
C THR A 84 31.16 10.13 27.46
N LEU A 85 30.31 10.92 28.16
CA LEU A 85 30.08 12.35 27.87
C LEU A 85 30.28 13.28 29.06
N GLY A 86 30.46 12.75 30.27
CA GLY A 86 30.44 13.51 31.50
C GLY A 86 29.03 13.69 32.08
N ILE A 87 28.99 13.95 33.37
CA ILE A 87 27.77 13.95 34.20
C ILE A 87 26.76 15.04 33.77
N ASN A 88 27.25 16.14 33.19
CA ASN A 88 26.47 17.33 32.87
C ASN A 88 26.12 17.47 31.40
N SER A 89 26.19 16.39 30.64
CA SER A 89 25.86 16.42 29.21
C SER A 89 24.63 15.58 28.91
N THR A 90 23.86 16.05 27.93
CA THR A 90 22.72 15.31 27.37
C THR A 90 22.81 15.30 25.84
N ILE A 91 22.19 14.34 25.19
CA ILE A 91 21.99 14.36 23.75
C ILE A 91 20.55 14.70 23.47
N LEU A 92 20.35 15.81 22.78
CA LEU A 92 19.10 16.20 22.17
C LEU A 92 18.97 15.50 20.83
N THR A 93 17.85 14.83 20.59
CA THR A 93 17.55 14.19 19.29
C THR A 93 16.41 14.90 18.60
N LEU A 94 16.45 14.91 17.28
CA LEU A 94 15.36 15.34 16.44
C LEU A 94 15.12 14.25 15.40
N ASP A 95 13.91 13.68 15.45
CA ASP A 95 13.48 12.61 14.54
C ASP A 95 12.40 13.12 13.61
N GLN A 96 12.55 12.88 12.30
CA GLN A 96 11.48 13.12 11.34
C GLN A 96 10.35 12.13 11.58
N ILE A 97 9.11 12.63 11.70
CA ILE A 97 7.94 11.80 12.06
C ILE A 97 6.91 11.66 10.94
N ASP A 98 6.93 12.51 9.92
CA ASP A 98 5.95 12.53 8.83
C ASP A 98 6.10 11.35 7.84
N ARG A 99 7.15 10.60 7.97
CA ARG A 99 7.46 9.39 7.20
C ARG A 99 8.38 8.46 7.96
N VAL A 100 8.30 7.18 7.65
CA VAL A 100 9.21 6.17 8.19
C VAL A 100 9.80 5.34 7.06
N LEU A 101 10.98 4.81 7.30
CA LEU A 101 11.61 3.82 6.44
C LEU A 101 11.30 2.42 6.97
N CYS A 102 11.16 1.47 6.06
CA CYS A 102 10.96 0.08 6.41
C CYS A 102 11.71 -0.81 5.42
N ASP A 103 12.63 -1.60 5.93
CA ASP A 103 13.45 -2.49 5.12
C ASP A 103 12.83 -3.89 5.12
N LEU A 104 12.56 -4.41 3.94
CA LEU A 104 11.95 -5.71 3.73
C LEU A 104 12.95 -6.69 3.14
N GLN A 105 12.97 -7.89 3.67
CA GLN A 105 13.66 -9.03 3.06
C GLN A 105 12.65 -9.79 2.20
N ILE A 106 12.88 -9.80 0.89
CA ILE A 106 11.97 -10.41 -0.08
C ILE A 106 12.66 -11.62 -0.71
N PRO A 107 11.98 -12.78 -0.81
CA PRO A 107 12.56 -13.97 -1.42
C PRO A 107 13.11 -13.72 -2.83
N GLU A 108 14.24 -14.35 -3.13
CA GLU A 108 14.95 -14.24 -4.41
C GLU A 108 14.06 -14.48 -5.63
N VAL A 109 13.05 -15.33 -5.51
CA VAL A 109 12.10 -15.63 -6.61
C VAL A 109 11.40 -14.39 -7.17
N TYR A 110 11.30 -13.32 -6.38
CA TYR A 110 10.69 -12.05 -6.82
C TYR A 110 11.67 -11.07 -7.47
N ALA A 111 12.94 -11.45 -7.64
CA ALA A 111 13.97 -10.55 -8.17
C ALA A 111 13.57 -9.84 -9.47
N GLY A 112 12.89 -10.55 -10.37
CA GLY A 112 12.49 -10.02 -11.66
C GLY A 112 11.36 -8.97 -11.64
N VAL A 113 10.64 -8.85 -10.53
CA VAL A 113 9.49 -7.94 -10.42
C VAL A 113 9.72 -6.77 -9.46
N LEU A 114 10.76 -6.83 -8.64
CA LEU A 114 11.07 -5.77 -7.68
C LEU A 114 11.77 -4.60 -8.36
N LYS A 115 11.24 -3.40 -8.16
CA LYS A 115 11.82 -2.16 -8.67
C LYS A 115 11.43 -0.96 -7.83
N LYS A 116 12.23 0.10 -7.92
CA LYS A 116 11.93 1.40 -7.33
C LYS A 116 10.58 1.93 -7.83
N GLY A 117 9.80 2.52 -6.94
CA GLY A 117 8.52 3.13 -7.26
C GLY A 117 7.31 2.22 -7.12
N LEU A 118 7.48 0.92 -6.88
CA LEU A 118 6.35 0.04 -6.58
C LEU A 118 5.58 0.57 -5.37
N LYS A 119 4.25 0.54 -5.46
CA LYS A 119 3.39 0.97 -4.37
C LYS A 119 3.37 -0.06 -3.25
N VAL A 120 3.40 0.43 -2.02
CA VAL A 120 3.28 -0.39 -0.82
C VAL A 120 2.17 0.13 0.07
N SER A 121 1.58 -0.77 0.82
CA SER A 121 0.69 -0.45 1.93
C SER A 121 1.17 -1.15 3.19
N ALA A 122 0.97 -0.51 4.33
CA ALA A 122 1.41 -1.04 5.61
C ALA A 122 0.27 -1.05 6.63
N LYS A 123 0.29 -2.03 7.51
CA LYS A 123 -0.59 -2.12 8.67
C LYS A 123 0.24 -2.08 9.94
N PHE A 124 -0.26 -1.34 10.90
CA PHE A 124 0.31 -1.24 12.23
C PHE A 124 -0.74 -1.68 13.26
N SER A 125 -0.39 -2.64 14.11
CA SER A 125 -1.34 -3.29 15.04
C SER A 125 -2.01 -2.33 16.03
N ALA A 126 -1.37 -1.20 16.35
CA ALA A 126 -1.95 -0.19 17.23
C ALA A 126 -3.14 0.56 16.61
N TYR A 127 -3.27 0.55 15.30
CA TYR A 127 -4.32 1.23 14.54
C TYR A 127 -4.89 0.28 13.49
N LYS A 128 -5.66 -0.71 13.92
CA LYS A 128 -6.11 -1.87 13.12
C LYS A 128 -6.90 -1.52 11.88
N ASP A 129 -7.66 -0.42 11.88
CA ASP A 129 -8.52 -0.01 10.76
C ASP A 129 -7.85 0.97 9.82
N LYS A 130 -6.56 1.27 10.04
CA LYS A 130 -5.80 2.19 9.19
C LYS A 130 -4.83 1.46 8.30
N GLU A 131 -4.68 1.97 7.08
CA GLU A 131 -3.60 1.64 6.16
C GLU A 131 -2.70 2.85 5.96
N TYR A 132 -1.41 2.58 5.86
CA TYR A 132 -0.38 3.58 5.58
C TYR A 132 0.22 3.27 4.23
N PHE A 133 0.43 4.28 3.41
CA PHE A 133 0.84 4.11 2.02
C PHE A 133 2.24 4.64 1.79
N GLY A 134 2.93 4.03 0.86
CA GLY A 134 4.27 4.41 0.50
C GLY A 134 4.72 3.82 -0.81
N VAL A 135 6.01 3.85 -1.03
CA VAL A 135 6.66 3.32 -2.24
C VAL A 135 7.97 2.63 -1.90
N VAL A 136 8.40 1.75 -2.78
CA VAL A 136 9.75 1.20 -2.75
C VAL A 136 10.73 2.32 -3.14
N GLN A 137 11.62 2.68 -2.22
CA GLN A 137 12.63 3.72 -2.43
C GLN A 137 13.85 3.18 -3.16
N SER A 138 14.28 1.97 -2.80
CA SER A 138 15.44 1.33 -3.40
C SER A 138 15.37 -0.19 -3.32
N VAL A 139 16.02 -0.83 -4.25
CA VAL A 139 16.22 -2.28 -4.30
C VAL A 139 17.72 -2.53 -4.33
N THR A 140 18.20 -3.44 -3.48
CA THR A 140 19.64 -3.79 -3.48
C THR A 140 20.03 -4.48 -4.77
N SER A 141 21.26 -4.26 -5.21
CA SER A 141 21.82 -4.90 -6.41
C SER A 141 22.40 -6.29 -6.15
N ARG A 142 22.26 -6.80 -4.93
CA ARG A 142 22.80 -8.10 -4.52
C ARG A 142 21.76 -8.88 -3.74
N ILE A 143 21.82 -10.19 -3.91
CA ILE A 143 21.06 -11.14 -3.09
C ILE A 143 21.89 -11.47 -1.85
N GLU A 144 21.26 -11.39 -0.68
CA GLU A 144 21.85 -11.88 0.57
C GLU A 144 21.83 -13.41 0.53
N SER A 145 22.98 -13.99 0.22
CA SER A 145 23.08 -15.43 -0.08
C SER A 145 22.78 -16.32 1.12
N SER A 146 22.98 -15.84 2.35
CA SER A 146 22.72 -16.61 3.56
C SER A 146 21.23 -16.90 3.77
N VAL A 147 20.34 -15.98 3.32
CA VAL A 147 18.88 -16.09 3.48
C VAL A 147 18.13 -16.14 2.15
N ARG A 148 18.83 -16.10 1.01
CA ARG A 148 18.24 -16.08 -0.33
C ARG A 148 17.19 -14.98 -0.49
N ALA A 149 17.52 -13.79 -0.03
CA ALA A 149 16.61 -12.65 -0.03
C ALA A 149 17.24 -11.43 -0.68
N ILE A 150 16.35 -10.59 -1.20
CA ILE A 150 16.64 -9.24 -1.69
C ILE A 150 16.17 -8.27 -0.63
N LEU A 151 17.01 -7.32 -0.27
CA LEU A 151 16.64 -6.23 0.61
C LEU A 151 16.06 -5.08 -0.20
N ILE A 152 14.85 -4.66 0.13
CA ILE A 152 14.25 -3.45 -0.41
C ILE A 152 13.98 -2.46 0.72
N ARG A 153 14.18 -1.20 0.43
CA ARG A 153 13.82 -0.11 1.34
C ARG A 153 12.54 0.55 0.88
N THR A 154 11.56 0.63 1.76
CA THR A 154 10.31 1.33 1.53
C THR A 154 10.27 2.61 2.35
N ILE A 155 9.63 3.63 1.80
CA ILE A 155 9.30 4.86 2.51
C ILE A 155 7.79 4.95 2.64
N ILE A 156 7.30 5.10 3.86
CA ILE A 156 5.88 5.04 4.19
C ILE A 156 5.46 6.36 4.81
N LYS A 157 4.38 6.94 4.32
CA LYS A 157 3.79 8.17 4.86
C LYS A 157 3.27 7.95 6.27
N ASN A 158 3.59 8.87 7.16
CA ASN A 158 3.23 8.84 8.57
C ASN A 158 2.76 10.23 9.01
N GLU A 159 1.81 10.80 8.28
CA GLU A 159 1.40 12.21 8.38
C GLU A 159 1.00 12.62 9.80
N ASN A 160 0.34 11.72 10.55
CA ASN A 160 -0.09 11.97 11.91
C ASN A 160 0.91 11.49 12.97
N GLY A 161 2.09 11.03 12.57
CA GLY A 161 3.11 10.54 13.51
C GLY A 161 2.71 9.29 14.31
N GLU A 162 1.75 8.52 13.83
CA GLU A 162 1.21 7.36 14.56
C GLU A 162 2.15 6.17 14.59
N ILE A 163 2.92 5.96 13.52
CA ILE A 163 3.93 4.90 13.46
C ILE A 163 5.18 5.39 14.19
N LEU A 164 5.51 4.72 15.26
CA LEU A 164 6.70 5.03 16.05
C LEU A 164 7.91 4.26 15.49
N PRO A 165 9.10 4.85 15.45
CA PRO A 165 10.32 4.09 15.18
C PRO A 165 10.42 2.88 16.11
N GLY A 166 10.77 1.72 15.57
CA GLY A 166 10.78 0.46 16.29
C GLY A 166 9.49 -0.36 16.16
N SER A 167 8.41 0.22 15.62
CA SER A 167 7.15 -0.50 15.39
C SER A 167 7.31 -1.62 14.36
N LEU A 168 6.63 -2.75 14.60
CA LEU A 168 6.51 -3.81 13.61
C LEU A 168 5.38 -3.47 12.64
N LEU A 169 5.68 -3.48 11.36
CA LEU A 169 4.72 -3.25 10.29
C LEU A 169 4.57 -4.49 9.42
N GLU A 170 3.34 -4.78 9.04
CA GLU A 170 3.01 -5.72 7.98
C GLU A 170 2.89 -4.93 6.68
N VAL A 171 3.74 -5.22 5.70
CA VAL A 171 3.81 -4.46 4.46
C VAL A 171 3.44 -5.33 3.28
N THR A 172 2.54 -4.81 2.46
CA THR A 172 2.15 -5.40 1.18
C THR A 172 2.81 -4.61 0.07
N VAL A 173 3.58 -5.30 -0.77
CA VAL A 173 4.20 -4.73 -1.97
C VAL A 173 3.36 -5.12 -3.18
N ASN A 174 2.91 -4.15 -3.95
CA ASN A 174 2.15 -4.37 -5.16
C ASN A 174 3.08 -4.31 -6.39
N TYR A 175 3.02 -5.30 -7.22
CA TYR A 175 3.86 -5.40 -8.41
C TYR A 175 3.06 -5.86 -9.63
N ASN A 176 3.61 -5.72 -10.83
CA ASN A 176 2.93 -6.03 -12.08
C ASN A 176 1.55 -5.39 -12.18
N ALA A 177 1.44 -4.12 -11.75
CA ALA A 177 0.20 -3.37 -11.89
C ALA A 177 -0.13 -3.17 -13.37
N ASP A 178 -1.37 -3.52 -13.73
CA ASP A 178 -1.86 -3.44 -15.10
C ASP A 178 -3.32 -2.99 -15.09
N GLU A 179 -3.67 -2.09 -15.99
CA GLU A 179 -5.07 -1.76 -16.25
C GLU A 179 -5.62 -2.74 -17.27
N SER A 180 -6.69 -3.42 -16.88
CA SER A 180 -7.32 -4.46 -17.68
C SER A 180 -8.83 -4.40 -17.58
N LEU A 181 -9.50 -4.99 -18.55
CA LEU A 181 -10.94 -5.18 -18.49
C LEU A 181 -11.31 -5.99 -17.27
N SER A 182 -12.36 -5.56 -16.58
CA SER A 182 -12.85 -6.13 -15.34
C SER A 182 -14.32 -6.50 -15.44
N ILE A 183 -14.66 -7.64 -14.90
CA ILE A 183 -16.02 -8.11 -14.72
C ILE A 183 -16.25 -8.56 -13.28
N PRO A 184 -17.47 -8.49 -12.76
CA PRO A 184 -17.77 -9.11 -11.47
C PRO A 184 -17.54 -10.62 -11.53
N ASP A 185 -17.03 -11.23 -10.46
CA ASP A 185 -16.80 -12.68 -10.40
C ASP A 185 -18.08 -13.51 -10.40
N THR A 186 -19.22 -12.88 -10.10
CA THR A 186 -20.55 -13.49 -10.20
C THR A 186 -21.02 -13.69 -11.65
N SER A 187 -20.39 -13.03 -12.62
CA SER A 187 -20.80 -13.06 -14.04
C SER A 187 -20.24 -14.24 -14.82
N ILE A 188 -19.29 -14.99 -14.26
CA ILE A 188 -18.58 -16.03 -14.97
C ILE A 188 -19.26 -17.40 -14.88
N MET A 189 -19.25 -18.11 -15.97
CA MET A 189 -19.62 -19.53 -16.06
C MET A 189 -18.40 -20.34 -16.45
N LEU A 190 -18.06 -21.35 -15.65
CA LEU A 190 -16.96 -22.26 -15.95
C LEU A 190 -17.50 -23.58 -16.48
N GLU A 191 -17.02 -23.98 -17.64
CA GLU A 191 -17.33 -25.26 -18.26
C GLU A 191 -16.02 -25.96 -18.66
N GLY A 192 -15.63 -26.97 -17.89
CA GLY A 192 -14.33 -27.59 -18.02
C GLY A 192 -13.21 -26.57 -17.76
N ASN A 193 -12.32 -26.37 -18.71
CA ASN A 193 -11.23 -25.40 -18.66
C ASN A 193 -11.57 -24.08 -19.36
N LYS A 194 -12.82 -23.88 -19.79
CA LYS A 194 -13.27 -22.68 -20.50
C LYS A 194 -14.15 -21.81 -19.61
N ALA A 195 -14.06 -20.52 -19.82
CA ALA A 195 -14.83 -19.50 -19.14
C ALA A 195 -15.76 -18.79 -20.12
N TYR A 196 -16.99 -18.51 -19.68
CA TYR A 196 -18.01 -17.84 -20.49
C TYR A 196 -18.71 -16.76 -19.67
N VAL A 197 -19.20 -15.76 -20.38
CA VAL A 197 -20.14 -14.77 -19.87
C VAL A 197 -21.33 -14.65 -20.81
N TYR A 198 -22.42 -14.08 -20.34
CA TYR A 198 -23.50 -13.63 -21.22
C TYR A 198 -23.29 -12.17 -21.59
N LYS A 199 -22.88 -11.94 -22.84
CA LYS A 199 -22.80 -10.60 -23.43
C LYS A 199 -24.19 -10.21 -23.93
N VAL A 200 -24.64 -9.01 -23.54
CA VAL A 200 -25.98 -8.51 -23.84
C VAL A 200 -25.94 -7.59 -25.04
N SER A 201 -26.71 -7.92 -26.08
CA SER A 201 -26.87 -7.08 -27.27
C SER A 201 -27.81 -5.90 -27.04
N ALA A 202 -27.84 -4.98 -28.01
CA ALA A 202 -28.75 -3.83 -27.97
C ALA A 202 -30.23 -4.24 -27.88
N ASP A 203 -30.59 -5.43 -28.40
CA ASP A 203 -31.92 -6.02 -28.35
C ASP A 203 -32.18 -6.79 -27.04
N ASN A 204 -31.34 -6.66 -26.04
CA ASN A 204 -31.41 -7.36 -24.77
C ASN A 204 -31.36 -8.90 -24.89
N ILE A 205 -30.63 -9.38 -25.87
CA ILE A 205 -30.38 -10.81 -26.04
C ILE A 205 -29.06 -11.19 -25.39
N ALA A 206 -29.09 -12.21 -24.54
CA ALA A 206 -27.90 -12.73 -23.86
C ALA A 206 -27.19 -13.76 -24.74
N ASN A 207 -25.98 -13.43 -25.17
CA ASN A 207 -25.14 -14.29 -26.00
C ASN A 207 -24.01 -14.90 -25.16
N LYS A 208 -23.97 -16.21 -25.08
CA LYS A 208 -22.91 -16.93 -24.39
C LYS A 208 -21.60 -16.72 -25.14
N THR A 209 -20.66 -16.04 -24.49
CA THR A 209 -19.40 -15.60 -25.07
C THR A 209 -18.23 -16.19 -24.31
N GLU A 210 -17.32 -16.86 -25.01
CA GLU A 210 -16.09 -17.39 -24.43
C GLU A 210 -15.13 -16.25 -24.13
N ILE A 211 -14.53 -16.27 -22.95
CA ILE A 211 -13.53 -15.29 -22.51
C ILE A 211 -12.32 -16.00 -21.93
N SER A 212 -11.19 -15.29 -21.94
CA SER A 212 -9.99 -15.66 -21.17
C SER A 212 -9.90 -14.77 -19.93
N ILE A 213 -9.71 -15.37 -18.77
CA ILE A 213 -9.61 -14.67 -17.50
C ILE A 213 -8.19 -14.71 -16.96
N GLY A 214 -7.83 -13.69 -16.19
CA GLY A 214 -6.56 -13.59 -15.49
C GLY A 214 -6.73 -13.52 -13.99
N LEU A 215 -6.24 -12.47 -13.37
CA LEU A 215 -6.24 -12.28 -11.93
C LEU A 215 -7.65 -12.04 -11.37
N ARG A 216 -7.85 -12.49 -10.13
CA ARG A 216 -9.02 -12.17 -9.33
C ARG A 216 -8.60 -11.21 -8.21
N SER A 217 -9.36 -10.14 -8.03
CA SER A 217 -9.10 -9.15 -6.99
C SER A 217 -10.40 -8.51 -6.51
N LYS A 218 -10.68 -8.59 -5.21
CA LYS A 218 -11.82 -7.91 -4.55
C LYS A 218 -13.16 -8.10 -5.26
N GLY A 219 -13.49 -9.35 -5.63
CA GLY A 219 -14.73 -9.68 -6.31
C GLY A 219 -14.77 -9.38 -7.80
N ASN A 220 -13.66 -8.94 -8.39
CA ASN A 220 -13.51 -8.70 -9.82
C ASN A 220 -12.57 -9.70 -10.47
N LEU A 221 -12.84 -10.03 -11.72
CA LEU A 221 -11.98 -10.85 -12.57
C LEU A 221 -11.40 -10.01 -13.70
N GLN A 222 -10.10 -10.17 -13.92
CA GLN A 222 -9.42 -9.63 -15.08
C GLN A 222 -9.83 -10.43 -16.33
N VAL A 223 -10.21 -9.74 -17.38
CA VAL A 223 -10.50 -10.33 -18.69
C VAL A 223 -9.35 -10.03 -19.63
N LEU A 224 -8.74 -11.11 -20.13
CA LEU A 224 -7.58 -11.01 -21.03
C LEU A 224 -7.99 -10.98 -22.50
N ASP A 225 -9.10 -11.65 -22.82
CA ASP A 225 -9.62 -11.74 -24.19
C ASP A 225 -11.12 -12.05 -24.19
N GLY A 226 -11.81 -11.66 -25.25
CA GLY A 226 -13.20 -11.99 -25.52
C GLY A 226 -14.21 -10.89 -25.27
N LEU A 227 -13.83 -9.79 -24.63
CA LEU A 227 -14.69 -8.62 -24.37
C LEU A 227 -13.95 -7.32 -24.71
N GLU A 228 -14.72 -6.28 -24.88
CA GLU A 228 -14.25 -4.91 -25.08
C GLU A 228 -14.80 -4.00 -23.98
N GLU A 229 -14.11 -2.91 -23.69
CA GLU A 229 -14.59 -1.88 -22.79
C GLU A 229 -15.94 -1.33 -23.26
N GLY A 230 -16.90 -1.21 -22.36
CA GLY A 230 -18.25 -0.76 -22.67
C GLY A 230 -19.23 -1.88 -23.04
N ASP A 231 -18.77 -3.10 -23.22
CA ASP A 231 -19.66 -4.25 -23.36
C ASP A 231 -20.56 -4.40 -22.14
N ILE A 232 -21.79 -4.85 -22.37
CA ILE A 232 -22.74 -5.15 -21.29
C ILE A 232 -22.81 -6.64 -21.07
N ILE A 233 -22.67 -7.08 -19.84
CA ILE A 233 -22.74 -8.49 -19.45
C ILE A 233 -23.76 -8.72 -18.35
N VAL A 234 -24.26 -9.92 -18.25
CA VAL A 234 -25.09 -10.35 -17.12
C VAL A 234 -24.19 -10.58 -15.92
N ALA A 235 -24.40 -9.81 -14.84
CA ALA A 235 -23.59 -9.86 -13.63
C ALA A 235 -24.15 -10.81 -12.58
N GLU A 236 -25.47 -10.85 -12.43
CA GLU A 236 -26.17 -11.70 -11.47
C GLU A 236 -27.43 -12.28 -12.11
N GLY A 237 -27.81 -13.49 -11.67
CA GLY A 237 -28.98 -14.19 -12.17
C GLY A 237 -28.70 -15.08 -13.37
N LEU A 238 -27.49 -15.57 -13.51
CA LEU A 238 -27.05 -16.41 -14.64
C LEU A 238 -27.97 -17.64 -14.86
N LYS A 239 -28.46 -18.24 -13.79
CA LYS A 239 -29.32 -19.44 -13.87
C LYS A 239 -30.67 -19.17 -14.52
N LYS A 240 -31.10 -17.93 -14.58
CA LYS A 240 -32.38 -17.53 -15.22
C LYS A 240 -32.22 -17.33 -16.73
N VAL A 241 -30.97 -17.19 -17.20
CA VAL A 241 -30.67 -16.85 -18.58
C VAL A 241 -30.52 -18.11 -19.43
N ARG A 242 -31.09 -18.07 -20.64
CA ARG A 242 -30.88 -19.07 -21.67
C ARG A 242 -29.96 -18.50 -22.76
N PRO A 243 -29.07 -19.31 -23.32
CA PRO A 243 -28.28 -18.88 -24.48
C PRO A 243 -29.18 -18.35 -25.60
N ARG A 244 -28.87 -17.17 -26.13
CA ARG A 244 -29.69 -16.44 -27.11
C ARG A 244 -31.09 -16.05 -26.62
N GLY A 245 -31.31 -16.10 -25.30
CA GLY A 245 -32.57 -15.69 -24.68
C GLY A 245 -32.63 -14.17 -24.47
N LYS A 246 -33.85 -13.66 -24.53
CA LYS A 246 -34.13 -12.26 -24.19
C LYS A 246 -34.18 -12.09 -22.68
N ILE A 247 -33.62 -10.99 -22.20
CA ILE A 247 -33.58 -10.63 -20.78
C ILE A 247 -34.20 -9.27 -20.54
N LYS A 248 -34.58 -8.99 -19.30
CA LYS A 248 -34.92 -7.66 -18.80
C LYS A 248 -33.76 -7.16 -17.95
N PRO A 249 -32.94 -6.24 -18.47
CA PRO A 249 -31.76 -5.75 -17.75
C PRO A 249 -32.14 -4.85 -16.59
N ILE A 250 -31.49 -5.06 -15.45
CA ILE A 250 -31.55 -4.20 -14.27
C ILE A 250 -30.14 -3.65 -14.05
N ASN A 251 -30.02 -2.32 -14.11
CA ASN A 251 -28.77 -1.63 -13.78
C ASN A 251 -28.70 -1.38 -12.27
N ARG A 252 -27.57 -1.73 -11.65
CA ARG A 252 -27.26 -1.37 -10.26
C ARG A 252 -25.94 -0.68 -10.16
#